data_adba4c9833d2dc7a158d846041098967
#
_entry.id   adba4c9833d2dc7a158d846041098967
#
_cell.length_a   1.000
_cell.length_b   1.000
_cell.length_c   1.000
_cell.angle_alpha   90.00
_cell.angle_beta   90.00
_cell.angle_gamma   90.00
#
_symmetry.space_group_name_H-M   'P 1'
#
loop_
_entity.id
_entity.type
_entity.pdbx_description
1 polymer ?
#
loop_
_entity_poly.entity_id
_entity_poly.type
_entity_poly.pdbx_seq_one_letter_code
_entity_poly.pdbx_strand_id
1 'polypeptide(L)' 'MSMNRLLSAKEVAVLLQTSRVQVRRMIQNGELAALKVGREYRIPLAALEAFIRAALE' A
#
# COMPACT_ATOMS: atom_id res chain seq x y z
N MET A 1 10.93 -13.71 11.49
CA MET A 1 10.55 -13.58 11.03
C MET A 1 10.13 -12.84 10.40
N SER A 2 10.21 -12.82 9.64
CA SER A 2 10.00 -11.97 9.10
C SER A 2 8.96 -11.82 8.56
N MET A 3 8.20 -11.24 8.84
CA MET A 3 7.13 -11.03 8.39
C MET A 3 7.14 -10.04 7.50
N ASN A 4 6.22 -9.77 6.85
CA ASN A 4 6.04 -8.69 6.00
C ASN A 4 6.03 -7.43 6.79
N ARG A 5 6.85 -6.54 6.38
CA ARG A 5 6.87 -5.23 6.95
C ARG A 5 5.58 -4.51 6.60
N LEU A 6 5.09 -3.72 7.53
CA LEU A 6 3.90 -2.90 7.29
C LEU A 6 4.33 -1.47 7.01
N LEU A 7 3.78 -0.91 5.95
CA LEU A 7 4.11 0.45 5.53
C LEU A 7 2.91 1.36 5.73
N SER A 8 3.17 2.62 6.01
CA SER A 8 2.09 3.59 6.09
C SER A 8 1.71 4.05 4.69
N ALA A 9 0.54 4.67 4.58
CA ALA A 9 0.12 5.23 3.29
C ALA A 9 1.11 6.29 2.82
N LYS A 10 1.68 7.04 3.76
CA LYS A 10 2.67 8.06 3.41
C LYS A 10 3.92 7.41 2.83
N GLU A 11 4.38 6.32 3.44
CA GLU A 11 5.57 5.63 2.94
C GLU A 11 5.33 5.08 1.55
N VAL A 12 4.16 4.49 1.33
CA VAL A 12 3.82 3.95 0.01
C VAL A 12 3.74 5.08 -1.02
N ALA A 13 3.17 6.23 -0.62
CA ALA A 13 3.09 7.37 -1.51
C ALA A 13 4.47 7.83 -1.96
N VAL A 14 5.43 7.86 -1.03
CA VAL A 14 6.79 8.24 -1.37
C VAL A 14 7.40 7.22 -2.32
N LEU A 15 7.24 5.93 -2.01
CA LEU A 15 7.83 4.88 -2.84
C LEU A 15 7.24 4.87 -4.24
N LEU A 16 5.95 5.14 -4.37
CA LEU A 16 5.30 5.16 -5.68
C LEU A 16 5.32 6.55 -6.31
N GLN A 17 5.92 7.52 -5.63
CA GLN A 17 6.02 8.89 -6.10
C GLN A 17 4.66 9.48 -6.41
N THR A 18 3.75 9.32 -5.46
CA THR A 18 2.40 9.84 -5.60
C THR A 18 1.96 10.45 -4.27
N SER A 19 0.68 10.66 -4.06
CA SER A 19 0.15 11.29 -2.86
C SER A 19 -0.54 10.28 -1.96
N ARG A 20 -0.69 10.64 -0.67
CA ARG A 20 -1.43 9.79 0.24
C ARG A 20 -2.89 9.65 -0.19
N VAL A 21 -3.44 10.69 -0.78
CA VAL A 21 -4.80 10.65 -1.27
C VAL A 21 -4.95 9.59 -2.36
N GLN A 22 -3.96 9.54 -3.25
CA GLN A 22 -3.98 8.55 -4.32
C GLN A 22 -3.83 7.13 -3.76
N VAL A 23 -2.95 6.94 -2.79
CA VAL A 23 -2.77 5.64 -2.18
C VAL A 23 -4.06 5.18 -1.50
N ARG A 24 -4.72 6.10 -0.77
CA ARG A 24 -5.97 5.77 -0.12
C ARG A 24 -7.03 5.35 -1.14
N ARG A 25 -7.08 6.05 -2.26
CA ARG A 25 -8.04 5.74 -3.32
C ARG A 25 -7.79 4.34 -3.88
N MET A 26 -6.52 3.99 -4.08
CA MET A 26 -6.17 2.66 -4.57
C MET A 26 -6.61 1.57 -3.60
N ILE A 27 -6.47 1.84 -2.30
CA ILE A 27 -6.92 0.89 -1.29
C ILE A 27 -8.43 0.76 -1.32
N GLN A 28 -9.13 1.88 -1.40
CA GLN A 28 -10.58 1.87 -1.39
C GLN A 28 -11.17 1.22 -2.64
N ASN A 29 -10.44 1.30 -3.75
CA ASN A 29 -10.89 0.67 -4.99
C ASN A 29 -10.51 -0.81 -5.07
N GLY A 30 -9.81 -1.32 -4.07
CA GLY A 30 -9.41 -2.72 -4.08
C GLY A 30 -8.18 -3.02 -4.91
N GLU A 31 -7.48 -1.99 -5.38
CA GLU A 31 -6.30 -2.20 -6.18
C GLU A 31 -5.09 -2.54 -5.34
N LEU A 32 -5.06 -2.07 -4.11
CA LEU A 32 -3.94 -2.26 -3.21
C LEU A 32 -4.48 -2.79 -1.89
N ALA A 33 -4.06 -3.97 -1.50
CA ALA A 33 -4.52 -4.58 -0.26
C ALA A 33 -3.88 -3.88 0.94
N ALA A 34 -4.67 -3.66 1.98
CA ALA A 34 -4.19 -2.98 3.18
C ALA A 34 -5.05 -3.35 4.38
N LEU A 35 -4.45 -3.15 5.56
CA LEU A 35 -5.15 -3.30 6.82
C LEU A 35 -5.55 -1.93 7.30
N LYS A 36 -6.70 -1.81 7.92
CA LYS A 36 -7.07 -0.55 8.55
C LYS A 36 -6.88 -0.70 10.05
N VAL A 37 -5.98 0.10 10.61
CA VAL A 37 -5.66 0.07 12.02
C VAL A 37 -6.03 1.42 12.59
N GLY A 38 -7.11 1.47 13.34
CA GLY A 38 -7.64 2.74 13.81
C GLY A 38 -8.10 3.57 12.62
N ARG A 39 -7.50 4.73 12.45
CA ARG A 39 -7.85 5.63 11.35
C ARG A 39 -6.87 5.57 10.21
N GLU A 40 -5.87 4.71 10.32
CA GLU A 40 -4.80 4.69 9.35
C GLU A 40 -4.72 3.36 8.65
N TYR A 41 -4.27 3.40 7.42
CA TYR A 41 -4.02 2.18 6.68
C TYR A 41 -2.59 1.72 6.90
N ARG A 42 -2.42 0.40 6.89
CA ARG A 42 -1.09 -0.22 6.92
C ARG A 42 -1.04 -1.17 5.76
N ILE A 43 -0.03 -1.03 4.93
CA ILE A 43 0.09 -1.80 3.69
C ILE A 43 1.23 -2.79 3.85
N PRO A 44 0.93 -4.10 3.85
CA PRO A 44 2.02 -5.09 3.91
C PRO A 44 2.92 -4.94 2.70
N LEU A 45 4.23 -5.06 2.92
CA LEU A 45 5.17 -4.95 1.82
C LEU A 45 4.84 -5.92 0.69
N ALA A 46 4.40 -7.13 1.05
CA ALA A 46 4.04 -8.11 0.03
C ALA A 46 2.89 -7.62 -0.84
N ALA A 47 1.94 -6.88 -0.26
CA ALA A 47 0.82 -6.34 -1.03
C ALA A 47 1.30 -5.27 -2.01
N LEU A 48 2.24 -4.44 -1.56
CA LEU A 48 2.80 -3.42 -2.43
C LEU A 48 3.57 -4.07 -3.59
N GLU A 49 4.35 -5.10 -3.28
CA GLU A 49 5.10 -5.81 -4.31
C GLU A 49 4.17 -6.45 -5.33
N ALA A 50 3.06 -7.03 -4.85
CA ALA A 50 2.09 -7.64 -5.76
C ALA A 50 1.44 -6.59 -6.65
N PHE A 51 1.14 -5.42 -6.09
CA PHE A 51 0.56 -4.33 -6.86
C PHE A 51 1.50 -3.89 -7.97
N ILE A 52 2.78 -3.71 -7.63
CA ILE A 52 3.77 -3.28 -8.60
C ILE A 52 3.94 -4.32 -9.69
N ARG A 53 4.00 -5.60 -9.29
CA ARG A 53 4.17 -6.67 -10.26
C ARG A 53 3.00 -6.72 -11.23
N ALA A 54 1.78 -6.58 -10.73
CA ALA A 54 0.60 -6.58 -11.58
C ALA A 54 0.61 -5.38 -12.54
N ALA A 55 1.06 -4.24 -12.07
CA ALA A 55 1.08 -3.02 -12.88
C ALA A 55 2.10 -3.12 -14.00
N LEU A 56 3.14 -3.94 -13.83
CA LEU A 56 4.17 -4.08 -14.84
C LEU A 56 3.80 -5.09 -15.92
N GLU A 57 2.76 -5.86 -15.71
CA GLU A 57 2.28 -6.77 -16.72
C GLU A 57 1.35 -6.02 -17.68
#